data_6ad5f4c79395ed65352842e31071fad6
#
_entry.id   6ad5f4c79395ed65352842e31071fad6
#
_cell.length_a   1.000
_cell.length_b   1.000
_cell.length_c   1.000
_cell.angle_alpha   90.00
_cell.angle_beta   90.00
_cell.angle_gamma   90.00
#
_symmetry.space_group_name_H-M   'P 1'
#
loop_
_entity.id
_entity.type
_entity.pdbx_description
1 polymer ?
#
loop_
_entity_poly.entity_id
_entity_poly.type
_entity_poly.pdbx_seq_one_letter_code
_entity_poly.pdbx_strand_id
1 'polypeptide(L)'
;LLTDSVDEVWVSSVGDYSEKSFVSAAESGLEIGSEEFSKAGFRAVPNCVVRKSAYVAPGVVLMPSFLNLGAHVASGAMIDTWATVGSCAQIGKNVHLSGGAGIGGVLEPLQAGPVIIEDNCFIGARAEVAEGVIVREGSVLSMGVYIGASTKIVDRATGEVFYGEVPPYSVVVSGTMPGKPLPSGEPGPNLYCAVIVKRVDEKTRSKTSINELLRS
;
A
#
# COMPACT_ATOMS: atom_id res chain seq x y z
N LEU A 1 24.75 4.32 -5.61
CA LEU A 1 25.80 4.05 -4.61
C LEU A 1 25.38 4.69 -3.30
N LEU A 2 24.54 4.01 -2.54
CA LEU A 2 24.17 4.37 -1.17
C LEU A 2 25.08 3.56 -0.26
N THR A 3 26.35 3.99 -0.17
CA THR A 3 27.32 3.46 0.76
C THR A 3 27.33 4.35 1.99
N ASP A 4 27.19 3.73 3.15
CA ASP A 4 27.74 4.18 4.44
C ASP A 4 27.06 5.33 5.20
N SER A 5 25.79 5.61 4.99
CA SER A 5 25.00 6.20 6.08
C SER A 5 24.23 5.07 6.78
N VAL A 6 24.58 4.76 8.01
CA VAL A 6 23.69 3.99 8.88
C VAL A 6 22.37 4.75 8.86
N ASP A 7 21.38 4.19 8.18
CA ASP A 7 20.10 4.84 8.04
C ASP A 7 19.51 5.02 9.44
N GLU A 8 19.32 6.25 9.86
CA GLU A 8 18.54 6.51 11.06
C GLU A 8 17.17 5.93 10.85
N VAL A 9 16.82 4.96 11.64
CA VAL A 9 15.53 4.27 11.61
C VAL A 9 14.74 4.72 12.81
N TRP A 10 13.55 5.21 12.56
CA TRP A 10 12.61 5.53 13.62
C TRP A 10 11.91 4.25 14.05
N VAL A 11 12.14 3.81 15.28
CA VAL A 11 11.48 2.65 15.85
C VAL A 11 10.69 3.11 17.06
N SER A 12 9.39 2.85 17.08
CA SER A 12 8.62 3.05 18.29
C SER A 12 8.97 1.97 19.31
N SER A 13 9.41 2.37 20.49
CA SER A 13 9.72 1.43 21.60
C SER A 13 8.44 0.84 22.20
N VAL A 14 8.59 -0.32 22.83
CA VAL A 14 7.52 -0.93 23.63
C VAL A 14 7.31 -0.08 24.88
N GLY A 15 6.24 0.69 24.91
CA GLY A 15 5.83 1.52 26.02
C GLY A 15 4.32 1.68 26.08
N ASP A 16 3.80 2.21 27.16
CA ASP A 16 2.39 2.49 27.32
C ASP A 16 1.88 3.35 26.16
N TYR A 17 0.70 3.07 25.66
CA TYR A 17 0.04 3.81 24.56
C TYR A 17 -0.11 5.31 24.80
N SER A 18 0.12 5.76 26.04
CA SER A 18 0.12 7.17 26.44
C SER A 18 1.48 7.86 26.29
N GLU A 19 2.57 7.11 26.25
CA GLU A 19 3.92 7.66 26.08
C GLU A 19 4.47 7.35 24.68
N LYS A 20 4.43 8.35 23.84
CA LYS A 20 4.93 8.30 22.47
C LYS A 20 6.44 8.54 22.51
N SER A 21 7.24 7.50 22.60
CA SER A 21 8.68 7.58 22.46
C SER A 21 9.13 6.95 21.16
N PHE A 22 9.91 7.67 20.38
CA PHE A 22 10.66 7.12 19.25
C PHE A 22 12.06 6.76 19.72
N VAL A 23 12.55 5.63 19.31
CA VAL A 23 13.97 5.29 19.46
C VAL A 23 14.60 5.41 18.09
N SER A 24 15.56 6.30 17.96
CA SER A 24 16.46 6.27 16.82
C SER A 24 17.38 5.05 16.98
N ALA A 25 17.39 4.15 16.03
CA ALA A 25 18.29 3.00 16.01
C ALA A 25 19.73 3.36 15.61
N ALA A 26 20.00 4.62 15.31
CA ALA A 26 21.35 5.12 15.11
C ALA A 26 22.08 5.21 16.47
N GLU A 27 23.34 4.92 16.48
CA GLU A 27 24.32 4.77 17.58
C GLU A 27 24.22 5.73 18.80
N SER A 28 23.30 6.66 18.83
CA SER A 28 23.21 7.70 19.88
C SER A 28 22.25 7.41 21.01
N GLY A 29 21.41 6.40 20.95
CA GLY A 29 20.44 6.08 22.00
C GLY A 29 19.50 7.24 22.34
N LEU A 30 19.23 8.16 21.41
CA LEU A 30 18.32 9.28 21.58
C LEU A 30 16.89 8.78 21.54
N GLU A 31 16.26 8.72 22.70
CA GLU A 31 14.80 8.65 22.80
C GLU A 31 14.23 9.98 22.31
N ILE A 32 13.47 9.93 21.24
CA ILE A 32 12.69 11.08 20.80
C ILE A 32 11.44 11.13 21.67
N GLY A 33 11.33 12.19 22.47
CA GLY A 33 10.29 12.33 23.47
C GLY A 33 8.90 12.58 22.86
N SER A 34 7.89 12.55 23.73
CA SER A 34 6.47 12.77 23.40
C SER A 34 6.18 14.11 22.70
N GLU A 35 7.04 15.11 22.87
CA GLU A 35 6.89 16.41 22.23
C GLU A 35 7.15 16.38 20.72
N GLU A 36 8.16 15.64 20.27
CA GLU A 36 8.48 15.51 18.84
C GLU A 36 7.36 14.77 18.10
N PHE A 37 6.78 13.76 18.71
CA PHE A 37 5.60 13.08 18.16
C PHE A 37 4.39 14.01 18.08
N SER A 38 4.14 14.78 19.13
CA SER A 38 3.05 15.75 19.14
C SER A 38 3.24 16.81 18.05
N LYS A 39 4.47 17.27 17.84
CA LYS A 39 4.81 18.23 16.77
C LYS A 39 4.68 17.62 15.38
N ALA A 40 5.05 16.35 15.21
CA ALA A 40 4.90 15.63 13.94
C ALA A 40 3.43 15.38 13.58
N GLY A 41 2.54 15.33 14.58
CA GLY A 41 1.09 15.29 14.38
C GLY A 41 0.54 13.96 13.89
N PHE A 42 1.33 12.88 13.80
CA PHE A 42 0.85 11.55 13.46
C PHE A 42 0.93 10.61 14.67
N ARG A 43 0.20 9.50 14.62
CA ARG A 43 0.20 8.47 15.66
C ARG A 43 0.98 7.24 15.19
N ALA A 44 1.94 6.80 15.99
CA ALA A 44 2.68 5.56 15.75
C ALA A 44 2.49 4.61 16.94
N VAL A 45 2.10 3.37 16.63
CA VAL A 45 2.03 2.29 17.62
C VAL A 45 3.44 1.68 17.78
N PRO A 46 3.83 1.16 18.97
CA PRO A 46 5.12 0.50 19.15
C PRO A 46 5.44 -0.52 18.07
N ASN A 47 6.73 -0.65 17.73
CA ASN A 47 7.27 -1.50 16.67
C ASN A 47 6.96 -1.08 15.22
N CYS A 48 6.50 0.16 14.98
CA CYS A 48 6.61 0.69 13.63
C CYS A 48 8.05 1.11 13.34
N VAL A 49 8.47 0.90 12.07
CA VAL A 49 9.80 1.30 11.57
C VAL A 49 9.60 2.28 10.42
N VAL A 50 10.14 3.49 10.57
CA VAL A 50 10.09 4.54 9.56
C VAL A 50 11.51 4.98 9.25
N ARG A 51 11.97 4.76 8.02
CA ARG A 51 13.32 5.20 7.63
C ARG A 51 13.38 6.71 7.48
N LYS A 52 14.52 7.34 7.82
CA LYS A 52 14.68 8.80 7.99
C LYS A 52 14.17 9.65 6.83
N SER A 53 14.31 9.23 5.59
CA SER A 53 13.86 9.99 4.42
C SER A 53 12.40 9.76 4.05
N ALA A 54 11.67 8.93 4.78
CA ALA A 54 10.24 8.79 4.58
C ALA A 54 9.49 10.01 5.16
N TYR A 55 8.45 10.44 4.46
CA TYR A 55 7.56 11.51 4.90
C TYR A 55 6.24 10.93 5.40
N VAL A 56 5.83 11.32 6.59
CA VAL A 56 4.55 10.95 7.20
C VAL A 56 3.81 12.23 7.58
N ALA A 57 2.66 12.46 6.96
CA ALA A 57 1.86 13.66 7.19
C ALA A 57 1.13 13.63 8.55
N PRO A 58 0.74 14.80 9.09
CA PRO A 58 -0.15 14.86 10.24
C PRO A 58 -1.45 14.09 10.03
N GLY A 59 -1.99 13.50 11.10
CA GLY A 59 -3.22 12.71 11.07
C GLY A 59 -3.08 11.28 10.57
N VAL A 60 -1.88 10.85 10.18
CA VAL A 60 -1.59 9.45 9.81
C VAL A 60 -1.60 8.57 11.06
N VAL A 61 -2.03 7.33 10.88
CA VAL A 61 -1.93 6.27 11.88
C VAL A 61 -1.02 5.16 11.34
N LEU A 62 0.06 4.89 12.08
CA LEU A 62 0.95 3.77 11.82
C LEU A 62 0.75 2.70 12.89
N MET A 63 0.24 1.54 12.50
CA MET A 63 0.34 0.32 13.29
C MET A 63 1.76 -0.26 13.12
N PRO A 64 2.16 -1.34 13.82
CA PRO A 64 3.45 -1.98 13.58
C PRO A 64 3.66 -2.29 12.10
N SER A 65 4.44 -1.48 11.42
CA SER A 65 4.56 -1.45 9.95
C SER A 65 5.96 -0.97 9.57
N PHE A 66 6.30 -1.07 8.28
CA PHE A 66 7.59 -0.63 7.77
C PHE A 66 7.42 0.38 6.63
N LEU A 67 8.03 1.56 6.78
CA LEU A 67 8.10 2.61 5.76
C LEU A 67 9.56 2.78 5.30
N ASN A 68 9.78 2.57 4.01
CA ASN A 68 11.12 2.58 3.42
C ASN A 68 11.56 4.01 3.01
N LEU A 69 12.81 4.13 2.56
CA LEU A 69 13.43 5.39 2.10
C LEU A 69 12.55 6.10 1.08
N GLY A 70 12.37 7.41 1.24
CA GLY A 70 11.64 8.25 0.30
C GLY A 70 10.14 7.94 0.17
N ALA A 71 9.61 7.01 0.96
CA ALA A 71 8.18 6.77 1.01
C ALA A 71 7.44 8.05 1.45
N HIS A 72 6.28 8.30 0.86
CA HIS A 72 5.42 9.42 1.20
C HIS A 72 4.04 8.92 1.62
N VAL A 73 3.60 9.30 2.81
CA VAL A 73 2.27 8.95 3.33
C VAL A 73 1.51 10.23 3.66
N ALA A 74 0.45 10.49 2.91
CA ALA A 74 -0.37 11.70 3.05
C ALA A 74 -1.36 11.60 4.22
N SER A 75 -1.94 12.75 4.57
CA SER A 75 -2.78 12.93 5.76
C SER A 75 -4.01 12.00 5.79
N GLY A 76 -4.39 11.56 6.99
CA GLY A 76 -5.55 10.70 7.20
C GLY A 76 -5.36 9.25 6.78
N ALA A 77 -4.21 8.88 6.22
CA ALA A 77 -3.93 7.51 5.85
C ALA A 77 -3.72 6.63 7.10
N MET A 78 -4.04 5.35 6.96
CA MET A 78 -3.77 4.31 7.94
C MET A 78 -2.89 3.22 7.33
N ILE A 79 -1.75 2.97 7.94
CA ILE A 79 -0.84 1.88 7.60
C ILE A 79 -0.99 0.82 8.68
N ASP A 80 -1.72 -0.24 8.37
CA ASP A 80 -2.13 -1.25 9.35
C ASP A 80 -0.99 -2.26 9.62
N THR A 81 -1.25 -3.15 10.55
CA THR A 81 -0.28 -4.10 11.11
C THR A 81 0.42 -4.93 10.03
N TRP A 82 1.75 -4.93 10.07
CA TRP A 82 2.63 -5.62 9.11
C TRP A 82 2.51 -5.16 7.65
N ALA A 83 1.83 -4.06 7.38
CA ALA A 83 1.90 -3.45 6.06
C ALA A 83 3.28 -2.83 5.79
N THR A 84 3.67 -2.82 4.53
CA THR A 84 4.94 -2.24 4.08
C THR A 84 4.71 -1.18 3.01
N VAL A 85 5.42 -0.06 3.12
CA VAL A 85 5.47 0.97 2.11
C VAL A 85 6.88 1.01 1.56
N GLY A 86 7.06 0.55 0.34
CA GLY A 86 8.35 0.42 -0.32
C GLY A 86 9.02 1.77 -0.61
N SER A 87 10.28 1.69 -1.01
CA SER A 87 11.08 2.90 -1.30
C SER A 87 10.41 3.79 -2.35
N CYS A 88 10.29 5.08 -2.04
CA CYS A 88 9.69 6.12 -2.87
C CYS A 88 8.19 5.91 -3.21
N ALA A 89 7.53 4.91 -2.67
CA ALA A 89 6.09 4.72 -2.90
C ALA A 89 5.28 5.90 -2.37
N GLN A 90 4.20 6.26 -3.08
CA GLN A 90 3.37 7.42 -2.80
C GLN A 90 1.99 6.97 -2.34
N ILE A 91 1.66 7.26 -1.09
CA ILE A 91 0.36 6.93 -0.50
C ILE A 91 -0.44 8.22 -0.32
N GLY A 92 -1.58 8.29 -0.97
CA GLY A 92 -2.50 9.42 -0.97
C GLY A 92 -3.24 9.61 0.36
N LYS A 93 -4.07 10.64 0.39
CA LYS A 93 -4.88 11.00 1.58
C LYS A 93 -5.95 9.95 1.85
N ASN A 94 -6.22 9.71 3.13
CA ASN A 94 -7.28 8.80 3.59
C ASN A 94 -7.16 7.38 3.01
N VAL A 95 -5.99 6.98 2.55
CA VAL A 95 -5.73 5.62 2.11
C VAL A 95 -5.67 4.70 3.31
N HIS A 96 -6.29 3.52 3.19
CA HIS A 96 -6.14 2.45 4.16
C HIS A 96 -5.36 1.29 3.54
N LEU A 97 -4.14 1.05 4.02
CA LEU A 97 -3.40 -0.17 3.75
C LEU A 97 -3.71 -1.15 4.87
N SER A 98 -4.46 -2.21 4.56
CA SER A 98 -4.86 -3.22 5.55
C SER A 98 -3.71 -4.12 5.97
N GLY A 99 -3.93 -4.94 6.99
CA GLY A 99 -2.90 -5.78 7.60
C GLY A 99 -2.10 -6.62 6.59
N GLY A 100 -0.78 -6.46 6.62
CA GLY A 100 0.15 -7.15 5.75
C GLY A 100 0.04 -6.80 4.26
N ALA A 101 -0.62 -5.70 3.90
CA ALA A 101 -0.57 -5.22 2.52
C ALA A 101 0.83 -4.73 2.18
N GLY A 102 1.31 -5.04 0.97
CA GLY A 102 2.62 -4.66 0.48
C GLY A 102 2.54 -3.64 -0.66
N ILE A 103 3.27 -2.54 -0.53
CA ILE A 103 3.46 -1.57 -1.60
C ILE A 103 4.92 -1.61 -2.00
N GLY A 104 5.18 -2.03 -3.24
CA GLY A 104 6.51 -2.20 -3.79
C GLY A 104 7.29 -0.89 -3.89
N GLY A 105 8.60 -1.00 -3.78
CA GLY A 105 9.52 0.12 -3.91
C GLY A 105 10.16 0.21 -5.29
N VAL A 106 11.02 1.21 -5.47
CA VAL A 106 11.79 1.44 -6.71
C VAL A 106 13.21 0.88 -6.66
N LEU A 107 13.65 0.37 -5.51
CA LEU A 107 15.00 -0.18 -5.31
C LEU A 107 14.94 -1.70 -5.18
N GLU A 108 15.92 -2.37 -5.81
CA GLU A 108 16.23 -3.79 -5.66
C GLU A 108 15.06 -4.75 -5.97
N PRO A 109 14.66 -4.90 -7.24
CA PRO A 109 15.29 -4.33 -8.44
C PRO A 109 14.87 -2.89 -8.73
N LEU A 110 15.74 -2.15 -9.42
CA LEU A 110 15.46 -0.77 -9.79
C LEU A 110 14.23 -0.68 -10.70
N GLN A 111 13.27 0.13 -10.32
CA GLN A 111 12.04 0.41 -11.07
C GLN A 111 12.09 1.81 -11.69
N ALA A 112 11.43 1.98 -12.84
CA ALA A 112 11.40 3.25 -13.56
C ALA A 112 10.55 4.32 -12.86
N GLY A 113 9.54 3.93 -12.10
CA GLY A 113 8.66 4.82 -11.37
C GLY A 113 8.13 4.21 -10.07
N PRO A 114 7.73 5.04 -9.11
CA PRO A 114 7.17 4.59 -7.86
C PRO A 114 5.77 3.99 -8.04
N VAL A 115 5.39 3.11 -7.14
CA VAL A 115 3.97 2.76 -6.96
C VAL A 115 3.24 3.97 -6.38
N ILE A 116 2.07 4.25 -6.93
CA ILE A 116 1.21 5.35 -6.48
C ILE A 116 -0.16 4.79 -6.09
N ILE A 117 -0.54 5.01 -4.86
CA ILE A 117 -1.90 4.76 -4.38
C ILE A 117 -2.55 6.12 -4.17
N GLU A 118 -3.48 6.49 -5.04
CA GLU A 118 -4.14 7.79 -4.98
C GLU A 118 -5.12 7.89 -3.79
N ASP A 119 -5.70 9.07 -3.60
CA ASP A 119 -6.53 9.40 -2.44
C ASP A 119 -7.74 8.45 -2.28
N ASN A 120 -8.18 8.24 -1.04
CA ASN A 120 -9.39 7.50 -0.69
C ASN A 120 -9.40 6.01 -1.10
N CYS A 121 -8.27 5.43 -1.47
CA CYS A 121 -8.16 4.01 -1.79
C CYS A 121 -8.19 3.13 -0.54
N PHE A 122 -8.68 1.90 -0.72
CA PHE A 122 -8.59 0.83 0.26
C PHE A 122 -7.83 -0.36 -0.34
N ILE A 123 -6.73 -0.74 0.28
CA ILE A 123 -5.91 -1.88 -0.12
C ILE A 123 -6.12 -3.00 0.89
N GLY A 124 -6.78 -4.06 0.45
CA GLY A 124 -7.17 -5.18 1.30
C GLY A 124 -5.98 -5.93 1.90
N ALA A 125 -6.24 -6.65 2.98
CA ALA A 125 -5.20 -7.39 3.69
C ALA A 125 -4.42 -8.34 2.77
N ARG A 126 -3.10 -8.36 2.91
CA ARG A 126 -2.20 -9.20 2.09
C ARG A 126 -2.30 -8.96 0.57
N ALA A 127 -2.90 -7.85 0.14
CA ALA A 127 -2.78 -7.42 -1.25
C ALA A 127 -1.38 -6.85 -1.51
N GLU A 128 -0.89 -7.00 -2.75
CA GLU A 128 0.43 -6.52 -3.16
C GLU A 128 0.29 -5.66 -4.41
N VAL A 129 0.87 -4.46 -4.39
CA VAL A 129 0.93 -3.55 -5.55
C VAL A 129 2.39 -3.18 -5.77
N ALA A 130 2.95 -3.52 -6.93
CA ALA A 130 4.37 -3.39 -7.19
C ALA A 130 4.66 -2.82 -8.59
N GLU A 131 5.95 -2.66 -8.92
CA GLU A 131 6.44 -2.34 -10.28
C GLU A 131 5.87 -1.05 -10.88
N GLY A 132 5.71 0.00 -10.05
CA GLY A 132 5.25 1.30 -10.52
C GLY A 132 3.76 1.38 -10.88
N VAL A 133 2.97 0.41 -10.48
CA VAL A 133 1.51 0.41 -10.70
C VAL A 133 0.86 1.59 -10.01
N ILE A 134 -0.13 2.19 -10.68
CA ILE A 134 -0.93 3.28 -10.13
C ILE A 134 -2.33 2.76 -9.79
N VAL A 135 -2.73 2.91 -8.54
CA VAL A 135 -4.12 2.65 -8.11
C VAL A 135 -4.82 3.99 -7.99
N ARG A 136 -5.74 4.24 -8.90
CA ARG A 136 -6.44 5.53 -9.00
C ARG A 136 -7.45 5.72 -7.88
N GLU A 137 -7.77 6.99 -7.64
CA GLU A 137 -8.60 7.49 -6.56
C GLU A 137 -9.85 6.64 -6.28
N GLY A 138 -10.17 6.45 -5.00
CA GLY A 138 -11.37 5.79 -4.52
C GLY A 138 -11.45 4.30 -4.79
N SER A 139 -10.43 3.69 -5.37
CA SER A 139 -10.43 2.26 -5.69
C SER A 139 -10.32 1.38 -4.46
N VAL A 140 -10.89 0.19 -4.54
CA VAL A 140 -10.91 -0.82 -3.48
C VAL A 140 -10.31 -2.11 -4.04
N LEU A 141 -9.18 -2.53 -3.50
CA LEU A 141 -8.60 -3.84 -3.76
C LEU A 141 -9.02 -4.79 -2.63
N SER A 142 -9.61 -5.92 -3.00
CA SER A 142 -9.92 -6.98 -2.04
C SER A 142 -8.64 -7.59 -1.45
N MET A 143 -8.79 -8.32 -0.36
CA MET A 143 -7.68 -9.08 0.21
C MET A 143 -7.07 -10.04 -0.81
N GLY A 144 -5.73 -10.18 -0.78
CA GLY A 144 -5.01 -11.10 -1.64
C GLY A 144 -5.03 -10.77 -3.14
N VAL A 145 -5.24 -9.51 -3.51
CA VAL A 145 -5.09 -9.04 -4.90
C VAL A 145 -3.63 -8.67 -5.14
N TYR A 146 -3.01 -9.25 -6.18
CA TYR A 146 -1.61 -9.04 -6.53
C TYR A 146 -1.50 -8.34 -7.89
N ILE A 147 -0.93 -7.13 -7.93
CA ILE A 147 -0.82 -6.33 -9.15
C ILE A 147 0.61 -5.86 -9.35
N GLY A 148 1.25 -6.37 -10.40
CA GLY A 148 2.49 -5.84 -10.96
C GLY A 148 2.24 -5.25 -12.35
N ALA A 149 3.26 -4.67 -12.99
CA ALA A 149 3.14 -3.99 -14.27
C ALA A 149 2.55 -4.87 -15.39
N SER A 150 2.80 -6.17 -15.35
CA SER A 150 2.33 -7.15 -16.35
C SER A 150 1.03 -7.86 -15.96
N THR A 151 0.50 -7.59 -14.77
CA THR A 151 -0.75 -8.21 -14.32
C THR A 151 -1.93 -7.69 -15.14
N LYS A 152 -2.71 -8.62 -15.71
CA LYS A 152 -3.95 -8.26 -16.39
C LYS A 152 -5.00 -7.84 -15.37
N ILE A 153 -5.57 -6.67 -15.58
CA ILE A 153 -6.69 -6.13 -14.80
C ILE A 153 -7.90 -6.10 -15.74
N VAL A 154 -8.82 -7.01 -15.55
CA VAL A 154 -9.94 -7.23 -16.48
C VAL A 154 -11.21 -6.60 -15.94
N ASP A 155 -11.82 -5.69 -16.68
CA ASP A 155 -13.15 -5.20 -16.37
C ASP A 155 -14.19 -6.24 -16.84
N ARG A 156 -14.88 -6.88 -15.89
CA ARG A 156 -15.85 -7.94 -16.22
C ARG A 156 -17.09 -7.44 -16.96
N ALA A 157 -17.38 -6.16 -16.88
CA ALA A 157 -18.57 -5.59 -17.53
C ALA A 157 -18.32 -5.29 -19.02
N THR A 158 -17.08 -4.88 -19.34
CA THR A 158 -16.71 -4.47 -20.72
C THR A 158 -15.79 -5.46 -21.43
N GLY A 159 -15.08 -6.30 -20.66
CA GLY A 159 -13.99 -7.15 -21.17
C GLY A 159 -12.68 -6.39 -21.44
N GLU A 160 -12.63 -5.10 -21.13
CA GLU A 160 -11.41 -4.30 -21.28
C GLU A 160 -10.31 -4.78 -20.35
N VAL A 161 -9.07 -4.75 -20.81
CA VAL A 161 -7.90 -5.20 -20.05
C VAL A 161 -6.95 -4.02 -19.85
N PHE A 162 -6.66 -3.73 -18.60
CA PHE A 162 -5.71 -2.69 -18.19
C PHE A 162 -4.41 -3.32 -17.71
N TYR A 163 -3.33 -2.56 -17.80
CA TYR A 163 -2.00 -2.90 -17.30
C TYR A 163 -1.36 -1.70 -16.62
N GLY A 164 -0.65 -1.92 -15.52
CA GLY A 164 0.06 -0.87 -14.80
C GLY A 164 -0.81 0.18 -14.13
N GLU A 165 -2.12 0.12 -14.30
CA GLU A 165 -3.05 1.09 -13.71
C GLU A 165 -4.39 0.44 -13.37
N VAL A 166 -4.88 0.67 -12.15
CA VAL A 166 -6.26 0.39 -11.75
C VAL A 166 -7.08 1.67 -11.95
N PRO A 167 -8.10 1.66 -12.83
CA PRO A 167 -8.93 2.85 -13.06
C PRO A 167 -9.63 3.34 -11.80
N PRO A 168 -9.98 4.63 -11.70
CA PRO A 168 -10.56 5.21 -10.49
C PRO A 168 -11.89 4.54 -10.12
N TYR A 169 -12.17 4.51 -8.82
CA TYR A 169 -13.40 3.98 -8.21
C TYR A 169 -13.69 2.52 -8.59
N SER A 170 -12.68 1.74 -8.92
CA SER A 170 -12.79 0.32 -9.24
C SER A 170 -12.81 -0.54 -8.00
N VAL A 171 -13.69 -1.53 -7.96
CA VAL A 171 -13.67 -2.61 -6.96
C VAL A 171 -13.05 -3.84 -7.61
N VAL A 172 -11.88 -4.25 -7.10
CA VAL A 172 -11.02 -5.25 -7.71
C VAL A 172 -10.90 -6.47 -6.80
N VAL A 173 -11.04 -7.65 -7.39
CA VAL A 173 -10.87 -8.94 -6.71
C VAL A 173 -9.88 -9.81 -7.48
N SER A 174 -9.37 -10.84 -6.81
CA SER A 174 -8.56 -11.88 -7.46
C SER A 174 -9.42 -12.74 -8.41
N GLY A 175 -8.85 -13.09 -9.55
CA GLY A 175 -9.51 -13.94 -10.54
C GLY A 175 -8.51 -14.74 -11.37
N THR A 176 -9.01 -15.46 -12.35
CA THR A 176 -8.19 -16.19 -13.31
C THR A 176 -8.75 -16.05 -14.73
N MET A 177 -7.85 -16.15 -15.70
CA MET A 177 -8.20 -16.23 -17.13
C MET A 177 -7.64 -17.51 -17.75
N PRO A 178 -8.29 -18.08 -18.77
CA PRO A 178 -7.74 -19.19 -19.52
C PRO A 178 -6.34 -18.88 -20.07
N GLY A 179 -5.40 -19.77 -19.85
CA GLY A 179 -4.08 -19.70 -20.47
C GLY A 179 -4.13 -20.09 -21.95
N LYS A 180 -3.00 -19.92 -22.63
CA LYS A 180 -2.86 -20.41 -24.01
C LYS A 180 -2.98 -21.94 -24.03
N PRO A 181 -3.54 -22.51 -25.11
CA PRO A 181 -3.53 -23.97 -25.28
C PRO A 181 -2.12 -24.55 -25.18
N LEU A 182 -2.04 -25.76 -24.65
CA LEU A 182 -0.80 -26.52 -24.62
C LEU A 182 -0.36 -26.90 -26.05
N PRO A 183 0.91 -27.28 -26.27
CA PRO A 183 1.37 -27.80 -27.56
C PRO A 183 0.60 -29.01 -28.07
N SER A 184 -0.03 -29.76 -27.16
CA SER A 184 -0.94 -30.88 -27.48
C SER A 184 -2.29 -30.46 -28.05
N GLY A 185 -2.65 -29.15 -27.99
CA GLY A 185 -3.95 -28.63 -28.35
C GLY A 185 -4.98 -28.65 -27.21
N GLU A 186 -4.63 -29.22 -26.06
CA GLU A 186 -5.50 -29.21 -24.87
C GLU A 186 -5.54 -27.80 -24.20
N PRO A 187 -6.59 -27.50 -23.42
CA PRO A 187 -6.65 -26.25 -22.66
C PRO A 187 -5.44 -26.09 -21.75
N GLY A 188 -4.81 -24.93 -21.80
CA GLY A 188 -3.72 -24.59 -20.88
C GLY A 188 -4.24 -24.24 -19.47
N PRO A 189 -3.35 -24.15 -18.47
CA PRO A 189 -3.72 -23.79 -17.12
C PRO A 189 -4.27 -22.36 -17.08
N ASN A 190 -5.22 -22.09 -16.19
CA ASN A 190 -5.67 -20.74 -15.93
C ASN A 190 -4.54 -19.94 -15.28
N LEU A 191 -4.42 -18.69 -15.69
CA LEU A 191 -3.45 -17.74 -15.13
C LEU A 191 -4.16 -16.72 -14.27
N TYR A 192 -3.46 -16.25 -13.23
CA TYR A 192 -3.94 -15.19 -12.37
C TYR A 192 -4.23 -13.92 -13.16
N CYS A 193 -5.30 -13.23 -12.78
CA CYS A 193 -5.59 -11.86 -13.17
C CYS A 193 -6.29 -11.14 -12.01
N ALA A 194 -6.25 -9.82 -12.02
CA ALA A 194 -7.14 -9.00 -11.22
C ALA A 194 -8.43 -8.73 -12.00
N VAL A 195 -9.57 -8.68 -11.32
CA VAL A 195 -10.87 -8.48 -11.98
C VAL A 195 -11.58 -7.28 -11.35
N ILE A 196 -11.88 -6.28 -12.16
CA ILE A 196 -12.79 -5.19 -11.78
C ILE A 196 -14.22 -5.77 -11.82
N VAL A 197 -14.80 -5.97 -10.65
CA VAL A 197 -16.16 -6.55 -10.55
C VAL A 197 -17.23 -5.50 -10.64
N LYS A 198 -16.94 -4.26 -10.31
CA LYS A 198 -17.79 -3.09 -10.47
C LYS A 198 -16.97 -1.81 -10.42
N ARG A 199 -17.54 -0.75 -10.98
CA ARG A 199 -17.09 0.62 -10.75
C ARG A 199 -18.18 1.36 -10.00
N VAL A 200 -17.79 2.20 -9.06
CA VAL A 200 -18.71 3.03 -8.28
C VAL A 200 -18.42 4.49 -8.57
N ASP A 201 -19.35 5.37 -8.27
CA ASP A 201 -19.09 6.80 -8.28
C ASP A 201 -18.62 7.27 -6.89
N GLU A 202 -18.08 8.46 -6.81
CA GLU A 202 -17.60 9.09 -5.57
C GLU A 202 -18.70 9.09 -4.47
N LYS A 203 -19.94 9.38 -4.85
CA LYS A 203 -21.07 9.44 -3.93
C LYS A 203 -21.41 8.07 -3.36
N THR A 204 -21.36 7.03 -4.17
CA THR A 204 -21.55 5.64 -3.75
C THR A 204 -20.38 5.20 -2.87
N ARG A 205 -19.15 5.53 -3.27
CA ARG A 205 -17.94 5.18 -2.51
C ARG A 205 -17.94 5.80 -1.10
N SER A 206 -18.38 7.03 -0.96
CA SER A 206 -18.45 7.72 0.34
C SER A 206 -19.55 7.20 1.28
N LYS A 207 -20.59 6.57 0.75
CA LYS A 207 -21.77 6.10 1.52
C LYS A 207 -21.79 4.61 1.79
N THR A 208 -21.06 3.83 1.00
CA THR A 208 -21.10 2.37 1.06
C THR A 208 -19.89 1.87 1.84
N SER A 209 -20.10 0.99 2.80
CA SER A 209 -18.99 0.37 3.54
C SER A 209 -18.12 -0.49 2.61
N ILE A 210 -16.84 -0.63 2.95
CA ILE A 210 -15.91 -1.48 2.19
C ILE A 210 -16.45 -2.92 2.07
N ASN A 211 -17.01 -3.45 3.15
CA ASN A 211 -17.55 -4.81 3.16
C ASN A 211 -18.73 -4.97 2.20
N GLU A 212 -19.57 -3.95 2.06
CA GLU A 212 -20.68 -3.98 1.09
C GLU A 212 -20.18 -3.85 -0.35
N LEU A 213 -19.14 -3.03 -0.58
CA LEU A 213 -18.51 -2.92 -1.90
C LEU A 213 -17.91 -4.23 -2.37
N LEU A 214 -17.34 -5.01 -1.45
CA LEU A 214 -16.70 -6.31 -1.75
C LEU A 214 -17.68 -7.48 -1.85
N ARG A 215 -18.94 -7.30 -1.45
CA ARG A 215 -19.99 -8.29 -1.69
C ARG A 215 -20.52 -8.14 -3.12
N SER A 216 -20.30 -9.12 -3.93
CA SER A 216 -20.76 -9.20 -5.33
C SER A 216 -22.03 -10.02 -5.45
#